data_1dc1126dac74f05b73de969a8f858928
#
_entry.id   1dc1126dac74f05b73de969a8f858928
#
_cell.length_a   1.000
_cell.length_b   1.000
_cell.length_c   1.000
_cell.angle_alpha   90.00
_cell.angle_beta   90.00
_cell.angle_gamma   90.00
#
_symmetry.space_group_name_H-M   'P 1'
#
loop_
_entity.id
_entity.type
_entity.pdbx_description
1 polymer ?
#
loop_
_entity_poly.entity_id
_entity_poly.type
_entity_poly.pdbx_seq_one_letter_code
_entity_poly.pdbx_strand_id
1 'polypeptide(L)'
;MFRKFRRIMAGEKQESFKILMFPWLAHGHIIPYLQLSKNLIATHDNFTIYLCSTAVNLHHLSKHATASLQLVELHMPSPPELPPHLHTTKNLSSHLIPTLIKAFQESTPSFTQTLQTLTPDLIIFDIFQPWAPKIASSMGIPSVYFSTSGASSISYYHHIYTYATGAGFPFPALSLPESHIARMKNRGPLIIKDADDDFAFGIYRISTDFVLVKSCRCVEEKYVDYLSTLCKKRIVCTGPLIASDADEDDMFEKSEIMEWLNKKEVGSTIYISFGSECFLSKEQIGEIAKGLLLNKDVNFLWVVRFPFEERERRIEEEMPVGFLEAVGERGLVVTGWAAQRRILGHPSVGGFMSHCGRSSVTESLYFGVPVVAAAMNVEQPLNAQWMVELGAGVEVEREGGVGVYLGEEIGRAIEKVMVVEKEGLRNRASRLSEVMREKEGEEVREVACGLLDICVKNKKI
;
A
#
# COMPACT_ATOMS: atom_id res chain seq x y z
N MET A 1 34.75 4.62 2.20
CA MET A 1 33.59 4.62 1.30
C MET A 1 33.41 5.98 0.58
N PHE A 2 33.39 7.12 1.25
CA PHE A 2 33.22 8.47 0.66
C PHE A 2 34.29 8.92 -0.35
N ARG A 3 35.54 8.41 -0.28
CA ARG A 3 36.59 8.77 -1.24
C ARG A 3 36.48 8.10 -2.61
N LYS A 4 35.73 6.97 -2.73
CA LYS A 4 35.44 6.31 -4.03
C LYS A 4 34.34 7.06 -4.80
N PHE A 5 33.39 7.67 -4.09
CA PHE A 5 32.32 8.51 -4.66
C PHE A 5 32.85 9.77 -5.38
N ARG A 6 33.92 10.40 -4.86
CA ARG A 6 34.50 11.61 -5.47
C ARG A 6 35.26 11.36 -6.77
N ARG A 7 35.64 10.12 -7.07
CA ARG A 7 36.38 9.77 -8.31
C ARG A 7 35.46 9.52 -9.51
N ILE A 8 34.21 9.21 -9.28
CA ILE A 8 33.18 9.01 -10.33
C ILE A 8 32.66 10.35 -10.86
N MET A 9 32.82 11.43 -10.11
CA MET A 9 32.37 12.79 -10.49
C MET A 9 33.32 13.55 -11.41
N ALA A 10 34.41 12.96 -11.88
CA ALA A 10 35.38 13.62 -12.75
C ALA A 10 35.46 12.93 -14.13
N GLY A 11 34.55 13.28 -15.04
CA GLY A 11 34.84 13.29 -16.48
C GLY A 11 34.70 12.00 -17.28
N GLU A 12 34.19 10.87 -16.73
CA GLU A 12 33.82 9.70 -17.52
C GLU A 12 32.33 9.77 -17.88
N LYS A 13 31.94 9.32 -19.08
CA LYS A 13 30.55 9.18 -19.49
C LYS A 13 29.77 8.48 -18.36
N GLN A 14 28.82 9.20 -17.79
CA GLN A 14 28.01 8.71 -16.68
C GLN A 14 27.28 7.45 -17.13
N GLU A 15 27.66 6.29 -16.57
CA GLU A 15 27.12 5.00 -16.97
C GLU A 15 25.66 4.92 -16.55
N SER A 16 24.74 4.69 -17.48
CA SER A 16 23.32 4.54 -17.20
C SER A 16 22.99 3.08 -16.90
N PHE A 17 22.16 2.85 -15.89
CA PHE A 17 21.67 1.53 -15.47
C PHE A 17 20.18 1.40 -15.73
N LYS A 18 19.83 0.34 -16.43
CA LYS A 18 18.43 -0.01 -16.75
C LYS A 18 17.85 -0.89 -15.66
N ILE A 19 16.82 -0.43 -14.98
CA ILE A 19 16.08 -1.20 -13.96
C ILE A 19 14.68 -1.51 -14.46
N LEU A 20 14.30 -2.79 -14.50
CA LEU A 20 12.95 -3.21 -14.81
C LEU A 20 12.14 -3.40 -13.52
N MET A 21 11.12 -2.58 -13.34
CA MET A 21 10.14 -2.67 -12.25
C MET A 21 8.97 -3.54 -12.69
N PHE A 22 8.68 -4.61 -11.96
CA PHE A 22 7.66 -5.59 -12.32
C PHE A 22 6.70 -5.84 -11.15
N PRO A 23 5.73 -4.94 -10.88
CA PRO A 23 4.73 -5.09 -9.82
C PRO A 23 3.65 -6.13 -10.17
N TRP A 24 2.96 -6.63 -9.14
CA TRP A 24 1.67 -7.29 -9.28
C TRP A 24 0.62 -6.32 -9.84
N LEU A 25 -0.43 -6.87 -10.49
CA LEU A 25 -1.46 -6.14 -11.23
C LEU A 25 -2.51 -5.44 -10.35
N ALA A 26 -2.16 -5.13 -9.11
CA ALA A 26 -3.00 -4.43 -8.16
C ALA A 26 -2.56 -2.97 -8.00
N HIS A 27 -3.50 -2.05 -7.88
CA HIS A 27 -3.21 -0.63 -7.69
C HIS A 27 -2.34 -0.38 -6.44
N GLY A 28 -2.60 -1.14 -5.35
CA GLY A 28 -1.81 -1.10 -4.12
C GLY A 28 -0.35 -1.56 -4.26
N HIS A 29 0.01 -2.22 -5.37
CA HIS A 29 1.36 -2.61 -5.74
C HIS A 29 1.97 -1.67 -6.78
N ILE A 30 1.23 -1.34 -7.81
CA ILE A 30 1.71 -0.51 -8.93
C ILE A 30 2.11 0.89 -8.47
N ILE A 31 1.30 1.53 -7.62
CA ILE A 31 1.60 2.89 -7.15
C ILE A 31 2.87 2.97 -6.28
N PRO A 32 3.12 2.07 -5.31
CA PRO A 32 4.41 2.02 -4.61
C PRO A 32 5.61 1.83 -5.55
N TYR A 33 5.51 0.97 -6.57
CA TYR A 33 6.57 0.79 -7.56
C TYR A 33 6.81 2.06 -8.39
N LEU A 34 5.75 2.76 -8.78
CA LEU A 34 5.84 4.06 -9.46
C LEU A 34 6.53 5.10 -8.57
N GLN A 35 6.15 5.21 -7.29
CA GLN A 35 6.76 6.18 -6.38
C GLN A 35 8.22 5.85 -6.09
N LEU A 36 8.54 4.57 -5.89
CA LEU A 36 9.93 4.14 -5.76
C LEU A 36 10.75 4.51 -7.02
N SER A 37 10.19 4.29 -8.21
CA SER A 37 10.82 4.67 -9.47
C SER A 37 11.13 6.17 -9.54
N LYS A 38 10.16 7.02 -9.20
CA LYS A 38 10.33 8.48 -9.18
C LYS A 38 11.40 8.92 -8.16
N ASN A 39 11.36 8.35 -6.96
CA ASN A 39 12.30 8.66 -5.90
C ASN A 39 13.74 8.25 -6.28
N LEU A 40 13.91 7.08 -6.91
CA LEU A 40 15.21 6.62 -7.39
C LEU A 40 15.79 7.54 -8.47
N ILE A 41 14.96 7.92 -9.47
CA ILE A 41 15.37 8.85 -10.54
C ILE A 41 15.73 10.22 -9.97
N ALA A 42 14.96 10.73 -9.00
CA ALA A 42 15.24 12.01 -8.35
C ALA A 42 16.51 11.98 -7.49
N THR A 43 16.89 10.79 -6.98
CA THR A 43 18.07 10.61 -6.10
C THR A 43 19.34 10.36 -6.91
N HIS A 44 19.24 9.79 -8.10
CA HIS A 44 20.40 9.38 -8.90
C HIS A 44 20.10 9.42 -10.41
N ASP A 45 20.79 10.31 -11.14
CA ASP A 45 20.58 10.55 -12.57
C ASP A 45 20.98 9.37 -13.48
N ASN A 46 21.64 8.33 -12.93
CA ASN A 46 22.12 7.19 -13.71
C ASN A 46 21.06 6.10 -13.90
N PHE A 47 19.87 6.23 -13.33
CA PHE A 47 18.83 5.23 -13.50
C PHE A 47 17.90 5.57 -14.67
N THR A 48 17.72 4.58 -15.55
CA THR A 48 16.59 4.53 -16.48
C THR A 48 15.68 3.39 -16.04
N ILE A 49 14.47 3.71 -15.64
CA ILE A 49 13.52 2.75 -15.08
C ILE A 49 12.44 2.41 -16.10
N TYR A 50 12.18 1.12 -16.24
CA TYR A 50 11.13 0.56 -17.07
C TYR A 50 10.07 -0.05 -16.16
N LEU A 51 8.86 0.50 -16.15
CA LEU A 51 7.73 -0.04 -15.38
C LEU A 51 6.90 -0.94 -16.29
N CYS A 52 6.93 -2.25 -16.01
CA CYS A 52 6.26 -3.27 -16.80
C CYS A 52 4.92 -3.66 -16.15
N SER A 53 3.83 -3.51 -16.90
CA SER A 53 2.49 -3.92 -16.47
C SER A 53 1.57 -4.09 -17.70
N THR A 54 0.30 -4.48 -17.48
CA THR A 54 -0.68 -4.62 -18.55
C THR A 54 -1.17 -3.26 -19.08
N ALA A 55 -1.64 -3.22 -20.32
CA ALA A 55 -2.11 -2.00 -20.98
C ALA A 55 -3.11 -1.21 -20.13
N VAL A 56 -4.09 -1.88 -19.51
CA VAL A 56 -5.11 -1.24 -18.68
C VAL A 56 -4.51 -0.51 -17.47
N ASN A 57 -3.46 -1.07 -16.86
CA ASN A 57 -2.75 -0.43 -15.75
C ASN A 57 -1.86 0.72 -16.24
N LEU A 58 -1.15 0.54 -17.34
CA LEU A 58 -0.24 1.54 -17.91
C LEU A 58 -0.96 2.78 -18.42
N HIS A 59 -2.20 2.63 -18.92
CA HIS A 59 -2.99 3.76 -19.42
C HIS A 59 -3.10 4.89 -18.37
N HIS A 60 -3.34 4.54 -17.11
CA HIS A 60 -3.43 5.51 -16.02
C HIS A 60 -2.08 6.11 -15.60
N LEU A 61 -0.98 5.47 -15.99
CA LEU A 61 0.38 5.90 -15.66
C LEU A 61 1.04 6.71 -16.77
N SER A 62 0.41 6.82 -17.96
CA SER A 62 1.00 7.46 -19.15
C SER A 62 1.47 8.89 -18.90
N LYS A 63 0.75 9.65 -18.05
CA LYS A 63 1.12 11.02 -17.66
C LYS A 63 2.45 11.11 -16.90
N HIS A 64 2.96 10.00 -16.36
CA HIS A 64 4.20 9.94 -15.61
C HIS A 64 5.42 9.51 -16.45
N ALA A 65 5.19 9.11 -17.68
CA ALA A 65 6.27 8.68 -18.59
C ALA A 65 7.23 9.84 -18.91
N THR A 66 8.52 9.56 -18.81
CA THR A 66 9.61 10.50 -19.12
C THR A 66 10.76 9.75 -19.84
N ALA A 67 11.83 10.45 -20.19
CA ALA A 67 13.03 9.80 -20.73
C ALA A 67 13.65 8.79 -19.75
N SER A 68 13.59 9.07 -18.44
CA SER A 68 14.13 8.20 -17.38
C SER A 68 13.12 7.23 -16.78
N LEU A 69 11.82 7.39 -17.03
CA LEU A 69 10.74 6.50 -16.60
C LEU A 69 9.91 6.08 -17.81
N GLN A 70 10.11 4.87 -18.28
CA GLN A 70 9.44 4.32 -19.46
C GLN A 70 8.43 3.25 -19.06
N LEU A 71 7.34 3.16 -19.79
CA LEU A 71 6.28 2.18 -19.58
C LEU A 71 6.44 1.04 -20.59
N VAL A 72 6.35 -0.20 -20.11
CA VAL A 72 6.52 -1.41 -20.92
C VAL A 72 5.29 -2.29 -20.78
N GLU A 73 4.65 -2.62 -21.89
CA GLU A 73 3.46 -3.46 -21.88
C GLU A 73 3.81 -4.93 -21.72
N LEU A 74 3.14 -5.58 -20.76
CA LEU A 74 3.10 -7.02 -20.61
C LEU A 74 1.89 -7.59 -21.33
N HIS A 75 2.10 -8.45 -22.30
CA HIS A 75 1.02 -9.16 -22.98
C HIS A 75 0.69 -10.44 -22.21
N MET A 76 -0.58 -10.55 -21.83
CA MET A 76 -1.11 -11.70 -21.10
C MET A 76 -2.13 -12.47 -21.94
N PRO A 77 -2.28 -13.80 -21.73
CA PRO A 77 -3.41 -14.54 -22.25
C PRO A 77 -4.74 -13.94 -21.81
N SER A 78 -5.71 -13.91 -22.73
CA SER A 78 -7.04 -13.33 -22.50
C SER A 78 -8.12 -14.39 -22.76
N PRO A 79 -8.38 -15.29 -21.79
CA PRO A 79 -9.51 -16.20 -21.89
C PRO A 79 -10.84 -15.41 -21.94
N PRO A 80 -11.95 -15.97 -22.46
CA PRO A 80 -13.21 -15.26 -22.67
C PRO A 80 -13.73 -14.53 -21.43
N GLU A 81 -13.56 -15.13 -20.24
CA GLU A 81 -13.96 -14.56 -18.95
C GLU A 81 -13.01 -13.46 -18.43
N LEU A 82 -11.80 -13.33 -19.02
CA LEU A 82 -10.81 -12.33 -18.62
C LEU A 82 -10.28 -11.54 -19.83
N PRO A 83 -11.10 -10.70 -20.45
CA PRO A 83 -10.68 -9.83 -21.56
C PRO A 83 -9.66 -8.78 -21.09
N PRO A 84 -8.87 -8.14 -22.01
CA PRO A 84 -7.74 -7.27 -21.66
C PRO A 84 -8.05 -6.11 -20.69
N HIS A 85 -9.26 -5.58 -20.71
CA HIS A 85 -9.67 -4.52 -19.78
C HIS A 85 -9.85 -5.00 -18.33
N LEU A 86 -9.88 -6.31 -18.09
CA LEU A 86 -9.90 -6.96 -16.76
C LEU A 86 -8.52 -7.47 -16.32
N HIS A 87 -7.44 -7.16 -17.03
CA HIS A 87 -6.07 -7.52 -16.65
C HIS A 87 -5.52 -6.63 -15.49
N THR A 88 -6.33 -6.47 -14.47
CA THR A 88 -6.04 -5.69 -13.26
C THR A 88 -6.93 -6.18 -12.12
N THR A 89 -6.50 -6.02 -10.86
CA THR A 89 -7.41 -6.30 -9.72
C THR A 89 -8.42 -5.18 -9.49
N LYS A 90 -8.19 -4.00 -10.09
CA LYS A 90 -9.08 -2.85 -9.93
C LYS A 90 -10.46 -3.17 -10.48
N ASN A 91 -11.47 -3.16 -9.60
CA ASN A 91 -12.86 -3.47 -9.90
C ASN A 91 -13.09 -4.91 -10.45
N LEU A 92 -12.12 -5.83 -10.28
CA LEU A 92 -12.26 -7.21 -10.69
C LEU A 92 -13.10 -7.99 -9.67
N SER A 93 -14.08 -8.73 -10.14
CA SER A 93 -14.88 -9.63 -9.29
C SER A 93 -13.99 -10.70 -8.65
N SER A 94 -14.17 -10.97 -7.35
CA SER A 94 -13.28 -11.83 -6.56
C SER A 94 -13.14 -13.26 -7.12
N HIS A 95 -14.16 -13.79 -7.79
CA HIS A 95 -14.13 -15.12 -8.41
C HIS A 95 -13.18 -15.20 -9.63
N LEU A 96 -12.81 -14.06 -10.24
CA LEU A 96 -11.86 -13.98 -11.37
C LEU A 96 -10.40 -13.82 -10.94
N ILE A 97 -10.13 -13.57 -9.66
CA ILE A 97 -8.75 -13.42 -9.16
C ILE A 97 -7.87 -14.65 -9.47
N PRO A 98 -8.34 -15.91 -9.27
CA PRO A 98 -7.56 -17.09 -9.66
C PRO A 98 -7.23 -17.13 -11.16
N THR A 99 -8.18 -16.75 -12.03
CA THR A 99 -7.98 -16.68 -13.49
C THR A 99 -6.94 -15.60 -13.85
N LEU A 100 -6.99 -14.44 -13.20
CA LEU A 100 -5.99 -13.38 -13.38
C LEU A 100 -4.59 -13.85 -12.96
N ILE A 101 -4.44 -14.51 -11.80
CA ILE A 101 -3.17 -15.06 -11.34
C ILE A 101 -2.63 -16.07 -12.36
N LYS A 102 -3.46 -16.98 -12.86
CA LYS A 102 -3.07 -17.97 -13.86
C LYS A 102 -2.60 -17.30 -15.15
N ALA A 103 -3.37 -16.37 -15.70
CA ALA A 103 -3.01 -15.64 -16.91
C ALA A 103 -1.70 -14.85 -16.74
N PHE A 104 -1.47 -14.29 -15.54
CA PHE A 104 -0.23 -13.61 -15.20
C PHE A 104 0.98 -14.55 -15.16
N GLN A 105 0.83 -15.76 -14.64
CA GLN A 105 1.89 -16.79 -14.68
C GLN A 105 2.17 -17.24 -16.12
N GLU A 106 1.13 -17.38 -16.94
CA GLU A 106 1.23 -17.74 -18.36
C GLU A 106 1.81 -16.61 -19.26
N SER A 107 2.03 -15.41 -18.73
CA SER A 107 2.69 -14.29 -19.44
C SER A 107 4.22 -14.43 -19.53
N THR A 108 4.79 -15.51 -18.99
CA THR A 108 6.23 -15.84 -19.03
C THR A 108 6.90 -15.61 -20.39
N PRO A 109 6.34 -15.99 -21.55
CA PRO A 109 6.96 -15.73 -22.85
C PRO A 109 7.10 -14.23 -23.18
N SER A 110 6.06 -13.42 -22.88
CA SER A 110 6.08 -11.96 -23.08
C SER A 110 7.12 -11.30 -22.20
N PHE A 111 7.20 -11.69 -20.92
CA PHE A 111 8.21 -11.18 -20.01
C PHE A 111 9.63 -11.56 -20.43
N THR A 112 9.85 -12.80 -20.90
CA THR A 112 11.13 -13.24 -21.44
C THR A 112 11.57 -12.41 -22.62
N GLN A 113 10.66 -12.13 -23.56
CA GLN A 113 10.94 -11.23 -24.71
C GLN A 113 11.28 -9.81 -24.25
N THR A 114 10.58 -9.30 -23.23
CA THR A 114 10.88 -7.99 -22.63
C THR A 114 12.31 -7.94 -22.08
N LEU A 115 12.75 -8.97 -21.33
CA LEU A 115 14.13 -9.04 -20.81
C LEU A 115 15.16 -9.09 -21.96
N GLN A 116 14.92 -9.87 -23.00
CA GLN A 116 15.81 -9.98 -24.17
C GLN A 116 15.92 -8.65 -24.94
N THR A 117 14.83 -7.91 -25.05
CA THR A 117 14.79 -6.64 -25.80
C THR A 117 15.41 -5.50 -25.02
N LEU A 118 15.07 -5.37 -23.71
CA LEU A 118 15.54 -4.27 -22.87
C LEU A 118 16.95 -4.50 -22.33
N THR A 119 17.33 -5.77 -22.12
CA THR A 119 18.60 -6.15 -21.46
C THR A 119 18.82 -5.32 -20.20
N PRO A 120 17.94 -5.42 -19.19
CA PRO A 120 18.06 -4.61 -17.97
C PRO A 120 19.26 -5.08 -17.13
N ASP A 121 19.88 -4.14 -16.40
CA ASP A 121 20.98 -4.44 -15.47
C ASP A 121 20.47 -5.07 -14.16
N LEU A 122 19.16 -4.89 -13.86
CA LEU A 122 18.51 -5.38 -12.66
C LEU A 122 17.00 -5.47 -12.88
N ILE A 123 16.33 -6.45 -12.26
CA ILE A 123 14.88 -6.44 -12.11
C ILE A 123 14.47 -6.24 -10.65
N ILE A 124 13.37 -5.51 -10.42
CA ILE A 124 12.69 -5.43 -9.14
C ILE A 124 11.32 -6.07 -9.31
N PHE A 125 11.06 -7.15 -8.55
CA PHE A 125 9.90 -8.01 -8.71
C PHE A 125 9.07 -8.11 -7.44
N ASP A 126 7.84 -8.62 -7.56
CA ASP A 126 6.84 -8.66 -6.51
C ASP A 126 6.50 -10.11 -6.10
N ILE A 127 5.61 -10.27 -5.12
CA ILE A 127 5.31 -11.53 -4.44
C ILE A 127 4.65 -12.59 -5.34
N PHE A 128 3.86 -12.19 -6.34
CA PHE A 128 3.07 -13.12 -7.16
C PHE A 128 3.80 -13.69 -8.37
N GLN A 129 5.07 -13.34 -8.58
CA GLN A 129 5.85 -13.78 -9.74
C GLN A 129 7.22 -14.38 -9.40
N PRO A 130 7.29 -15.50 -8.63
CA PRO A 130 8.57 -16.17 -8.32
C PRO A 130 9.29 -16.74 -9.57
N TRP A 131 8.57 -16.85 -10.70
CA TRP A 131 9.12 -17.23 -11.99
C TRP A 131 9.97 -16.14 -12.66
N ALA A 132 9.66 -14.86 -12.41
CA ALA A 132 10.37 -13.74 -13.03
C ALA A 132 11.86 -13.68 -12.67
N PRO A 133 12.27 -13.76 -11.38
CA PRO A 133 13.69 -13.80 -11.01
C PRO A 133 14.40 -15.07 -11.50
N LYS A 134 13.70 -16.20 -11.66
CA LYS A 134 14.29 -17.44 -12.23
C LYS A 134 14.69 -17.23 -13.69
N ILE A 135 13.82 -16.60 -14.50
CA ILE A 135 14.11 -16.24 -15.88
C ILE A 135 15.27 -15.24 -15.95
N ALA A 136 15.20 -14.17 -15.16
CA ALA A 136 16.25 -13.15 -15.11
C ALA A 136 17.63 -13.80 -14.77
N SER A 137 17.68 -14.66 -13.77
CA SER A 137 18.88 -15.41 -13.37
C SER A 137 19.45 -16.26 -14.50
N SER A 138 18.62 -16.91 -15.31
CA SER A 138 19.07 -17.69 -16.48
C SER A 138 19.74 -16.83 -17.57
N MET A 139 19.51 -15.50 -17.53
CA MET A 139 20.12 -14.50 -18.42
C MET A 139 21.24 -13.71 -17.73
N GLY A 140 21.66 -14.10 -16.53
CA GLY A 140 22.67 -13.37 -15.75
C GLY A 140 22.19 -12.01 -15.20
N ILE A 141 20.88 -11.77 -15.14
CA ILE A 141 20.31 -10.53 -14.63
C ILE A 141 19.96 -10.70 -13.15
N PRO A 142 20.54 -9.89 -12.24
CA PRO A 142 20.20 -9.92 -10.81
C PRO A 142 18.78 -9.43 -10.58
N SER A 143 18.20 -9.86 -9.45
CA SER A 143 16.82 -9.56 -9.10
C SER A 143 16.66 -9.18 -7.63
N VAL A 144 15.89 -8.14 -7.33
CA VAL A 144 15.58 -7.69 -5.97
C VAL A 144 14.08 -7.78 -5.73
N TYR A 145 13.69 -8.46 -4.66
CA TYR A 145 12.30 -8.52 -4.24
C TYR A 145 11.89 -7.21 -3.54
N PHE A 146 10.75 -6.64 -3.93
CA PHE A 146 10.15 -5.50 -3.27
C PHE A 146 8.77 -5.84 -2.74
N SER A 147 8.64 -5.83 -1.42
CA SER A 147 7.37 -5.99 -0.73
C SER A 147 6.66 -4.66 -0.53
N THR A 148 5.44 -4.55 -1.02
CA THR A 148 4.59 -3.36 -0.89
C THR A 148 3.80 -3.31 0.42
N SER A 149 3.87 -4.37 1.24
CA SER A 149 3.31 -4.43 2.59
C SER A 149 4.31 -3.96 3.65
N GLY A 150 3.83 -3.62 4.86
CA GLY A 150 4.69 -3.15 5.95
C GLY A 150 5.46 -4.24 6.67
N ALA A 151 6.57 -3.88 7.31
CA ALA A 151 7.42 -4.81 8.03
C ALA A 151 6.67 -5.49 9.19
N SER A 152 5.76 -4.81 9.87
CA SER A 152 4.95 -5.34 10.96
C SER A 152 4.08 -6.53 10.52
N SER A 153 3.26 -6.34 9.50
CA SER A 153 2.36 -7.38 9.00
C SER A 153 3.12 -8.53 8.34
N ILE A 154 4.18 -8.23 7.55
CA ILE A 154 4.97 -9.25 6.89
C ILE A 154 5.74 -10.11 7.88
N SER A 155 6.37 -9.51 8.90
CA SER A 155 7.11 -10.28 9.92
C SER A 155 6.20 -11.24 10.66
N TYR A 156 4.95 -10.84 10.94
CA TYR A 156 3.94 -11.70 11.54
C TYR A 156 3.61 -12.91 10.65
N TYR A 157 3.28 -12.67 9.38
CA TYR A 157 2.95 -13.76 8.46
C TYR A 157 4.15 -14.65 8.13
N HIS A 158 5.35 -14.06 7.99
CA HIS A 158 6.57 -14.83 7.77
C HIS A 158 6.90 -15.72 8.98
N HIS A 159 6.63 -15.23 10.21
CA HIS A 159 6.77 -16.02 11.42
C HIS A 159 5.85 -17.24 11.39
N ILE A 160 4.55 -17.05 11.07
CA ILE A 160 3.59 -18.16 10.95
C ILE A 160 4.01 -19.15 9.85
N TYR A 161 4.52 -18.65 8.74
CA TYR A 161 5.05 -19.50 7.67
C TYR A 161 6.25 -20.32 8.12
N THR A 162 7.16 -19.74 8.90
CA THR A 162 8.40 -20.38 9.35
C THR A 162 8.18 -21.40 10.46
N TYR A 163 7.37 -21.04 11.45
CA TYR A 163 7.26 -21.80 12.71
C TYR A 163 5.89 -22.47 12.90
N ALA A 164 5.00 -22.39 11.94
CA ALA A 164 3.60 -22.76 12.08
C ALA A 164 2.89 -22.02 13.22
N THR A 165 1.67 -22.42 13.56
CA THR A 165 0.84 -21.72 14.57
C THR A 165 1.24 -22.01 16.02
N GLY A 166 2.25 -22.83 16.27
CA GLY A 166 2.65 -23.28 17.61
C GLY A 166 3.67 -22.40 18.32
N ALA A 167 4.40 -21.55 17.59
CA ALA A 167 5.35 -20.61 18.19
C ALA A 167 4.70 -19.23 18.31
N GLY A 168 4.74 -18.64 19.53
CA GLY A 168 4.23 -17.30 19.77
C GLY A 168 5.02 -16.24 19.00
N PHE A 169 4.32 -15.29 18.36
CA PHE A 169 4.97 -14.14 17.75
C PHE A 169 5.63 -13.27 18.82
N PRO A 170 6.90 -12.83 18.67
CA PRO A 170 7.64 -12.17 19.75
C PRO A 170 7.12 -10.78 20.13
N PHE A 171 6.23 -10.19 19.34
CA PHE A 171 5.65 -8.86 19.60
C PHE A 171 4.14 -8.99 19.87
N PRO A 172 3.72 -9.06 21.16
CA PRO A 172 2.35 -9.37 21.53
C PRO A 172 1.32 -8.30 21.14
N ALA A 173 1.77 -7.10 20.76
CA ALA A 173 0.89 -6.06 20.24
C ALA A 173 0.21 -6.46 18.90
N LEU A 174 0.80 -7.38 18.15
CA LEU A 174 0.22 -7.92 16.93
C LEU A 174 -0.22 -9.36 17.16
N SER A 175 -1.50 -9.61 16.99
CA SER A 175 -2.10 -10.92 17.18
C SER A 175 -3.35 -11.07 16.30
N LEU A 176 -3.49 -12.21 15.65
CA LEU A 176 -4.69 -12.53 14.89
C LEU A 176 -5.42 -13.71 15.53
N PRO A 177 -6.76 -13.66 15.62
CA PRO A 177 -7.56 -14.81 16.03
C PRO A 177 -7.28 -16.04 15.15
N GLU A 178 -7.30 -17.23 15.73
CA GLU A 178 -7.11 -18.49 15.00
C GLU A 178 -8.08 -18.64 13.82
N SER A 179 -9.32 -18.16 13.98
CA SER A 179 -10.33 -18.14 12.93
C SER A 179 -9.92 -17.28 11.73
N HIS A 180 -9.17 -16.20 11.96
CA HIS A 180 -8.64 -15.34 10.89
C HIS A 180 -7.51 -16.06 10.15
N ILE A 181 -6.58 -16.65 10.89
CA ILE A 181 -5.47 -17.44 10.32
C ILE A 181 -6.01 -18.63 9.51
N ALA A 182 -7.02 -19.35 10.02
CA ALA A 182 -7.67 -20.44 9.32
C ALA A 182 -8.34 -19.98 8.01
N ARG A 183 -9.04 -18.84 8.03
CA ARG A 183 -9.62 -18.26 6.79
C ARG A 183 -8.57 -17.88 5.75
N MET A 184 -7.43 -17.36 6.18
CA MET A 184 -6.34 -17.03 5.26
C MET A 184 -5.72 -18.28 4.64
N LYS A 185 -5.52 -19.35 5.42
CA LYS A 185 -5.07 -20.65 4.90
C LYS A 185 -6.00 -21.22 3.84
N ASN A 186 -7.30 -21.01 3.98
CA ASN A 186 -8.31 -21.49 3.04
C ASN A 186 -8.49 -20.61 1.79
N ARG A 187 -8.01 -19.37 1.80
CA ARG A 187 -8.20 -18.39 0.71
C ARG A 187 -7.06 -18.32 -0.30
N GLY A 188 -5.96 -18.99 -0.08
CA GLY A 188 -4.88 -19.01 -1.06
C GLY A 188 -3.51 -19.39 -0.52
N PRO A 189 -2.55 -19.61 -1.41
CA PRO A 189 -1.24 -20.19 -1.13
C PRO A 189 -0.27 -19.26 -0.40
N LEU A 190 -0.65 -18.03 -0.06
CA LEU A 190 0.26 -17.01 0.51
C LEU A 190 0.89 -17.40 1.85
N ILE A 191 0.28 -18.33 2.60
CA ILE A 191 0.75 -18.75 3.93
C ILE A 191 1.03 -20.26 3.98
N ILE A 192 0.70 -21.01 2.92
CA ILE A 192 0.93 -22.44 2.86
C ILE A 192 2.27 -22.69 2.16
N LYS A 193 3.12 -23.46 2.79
CA LYS A 193 4.32 -24.00 2.15
C LYS A 193 3.86 -24.99 1.06
N ASP A 194 3.80 -24.50 -0.17
CA ASP A 194 3.40 -25.31 -1.32
C ASP A 194 4.61 -26.02 -1.93
N ALA A 195 4.35 -26.90 -2.91
CA ALA A 195 5.37 -27.66 -3.63
C ALA A 195 6.45 -26.79 -4.31
N ASP A 196 6.15 -25.52 -4.62
CA ASP A 196 7.15 -24.52 -5.01
C ASP A 196 7.64 -23.75 -3.77
N ASP A 197 8.78 -24.18 -3.23
CA ASP A 197 9.46 -23.57 -2.08
C ASP A 197 9.82 -22.07 -2.29
N ASP A 198 9.74 -21.55 -3.51
CA ASP A 198 10.00 -20.15 -3.85
C ASP A 198 8.75 -19.30 -3.89
N PHE A 199 7.56 -19.89 -3.71
CA PHE A 199 6.31 -19.14 -3.60
C PHE A 199 6.12 -18.53 -2.20
N ALA A 200 5.28 -17.51 -2.09
CA ALA A 200 5.00 -16.79 -0.85
C ALA A 200 6.29 -16.27 -0.16
N PHE A 201 6.56 -16.68 1.06
CA PHE A 201 7.73 -16.24 1.81
C PHE A 201 9.05 -16.88 1.36
N GLY A 202 9.03 -17.92 0.55
CA GLY A 202 10.22 -18.47 -0.13
C GLY A 202 10.87 -17.49 -1.09
N ILE A 203 10.10 -16.56 -1.66
CA ILE A 203 10.55 -15.51 -2.58
C ILE A 203 11.68 -14.61 -2.02
N TYR A 204 11.78 -14.48 -0.69
CA TYR A 204 12.84 -13.72 -0.04
C TYR A 204 14.23 -14.27 -0.33
N ARG A 205 14.35 -15.61 -0.49
CA ARG A 205 15.62 -16.30 -0.72
C ARG A 205 16.23 -15.96 -2.07
N ILE A 206 15.39 -15.77 -3.08
CA ILE A 206 15.81 -15.52 -4.47
C ILE A 206 16.16 -14.07 -4.75
N SER A 207 15.92 -13.16 -3.79
CA SER A 207 16.36 -11.77 -3.89
C SER A 207 17.87 -11.65 -3.78
N THR A 208 18.50 -10.86 -4.63
CA THR A 208 19.95 -10.61 -4.62
C THR A 208 20.31 -9.63 -3.49
N ASP A 209 21.29 -9.99 -2.65
CA ASP A 209 21.87 -9.22 -1.55
C ASP A 209 20.86 -8.80 -0.46
N PHE A 210 19.74 -8.19 -0.78
CA PHE A 210 18.77 -7.65 0.17
C PHE A 210 17.32 -7.70 -0.37
N VAL A 211 16.37 -7.40 0.50
CA VAL A 211 14.95 -7.27 0.18
C VAL A 211 14.50 -5.84 0.46
N LEU A 212 13.75 -5.25 -0.45
CA LEU A 212 13.07 -3.96 -0.26
C LEU A 212 11.72 -4.16 0.41
N VAL A 213 11.41 -3.32 1.39
CA VAL A 213 10.11 -3.31 2.07
C VAL A 213 9.56 -1.89 2.13
N LYS A 214 8.28 -1.72 1.78
CA LYS A 214 7.57 -0.44 1.94
C LYS A 214 7.33 -0.15 3.42
N SER A 215 8.35 0.37 4.06
CA SER A 215 8.39 0.65 5.48
C SER A 215 9.29 1.86 5.73
N CYS A 216 9.13 2.47 6.90
CA CYS A 216 10.08 3.42 7.46
C CYS A 216 10.70 2.80 8.69
N ARG A 217 12.02 2.67 8.70
CA ARG A 217 12.72 2.04 9.83
C ARG A 217 12.42 2.73 11.16
N CYS A 218 12.27 4.05 11.14
CA CYS A 218 11.98 4.84 12.33
C CYS A 218 10.67 4.51 13.05
N VAL A 219 9.72 3.83 12.38
CA VAL A 219 8.41 3.44 12.97
C VAL A 219 8.19 1.93 13.01
N GLU A 220 9.04 1.12 12.34
CA GLU A 220 8.92 -0.35 12.29
C GLU A 220 10.23 -1.09 12.61
N GLU A 221 11.22 -0.45 13.27
CA GLU A 221 12.58 -0.98 13.45
C GLU A 221 12.60 -2.43 13.96
N LYS A 222 11.92 -2.74 15.05
CA LYS A 222 11.90 -4.09 15.64
C LYS A 222 11.33 -5.16 14.69
N TYR A 223 10.36 -4.78 13.84
CA TYR A 223 9.76 -5.67 12.85
C TYR A 223 10.69 -5.88 11.65
N VAL A 224 11.40 -4.83 11.22
CA VAL A 224 12.45 -4.89 10.18
C VAL A 224 13.58 -5.81 10.60
N ASP A 225 14.06 -5.68 11.83
CA ASP A 225 15.15 -6.51 12.38
C ASP A 225 14.71 -7.98 12.52
N TYR A 226 13.51 -8.20 13.00
CA TYR A 226 12.95 -9.54 13.12
C TYR A 226 12.73 -10.20 11.75
N LEU A 227 12.19 -9.46 10.78
CA LEU A 227 12.02 -9.96 9.42
C LEU A 227 13.38 -10.33 8.78
N SER A 228 14.41 -9.51 9.01
CA SER A 228 15.78 -9.81 8.56
C SER A 228 16.30 -11.14 9.15
N THR A 229 15.99 -11.40 10.41
CA THR A 229 16.34 -12.67 11.09
C THR A 229 15.59 -13.87 10.48
N LEU A 230 14.28 -13.72 10.21
CA LEU A 230 13.43 -14.77 9.63
C LEU A 230 13.88 -15.18 8.22
N CYS A 231 14.06 -14.20 7.35
CA CYS A 231 14.41 -14.46 5.94
C CYS A 231 15.91 -14.60 5.69
N LYS A 232 16.76 -14.34 6.69
CA LYS A 232 18.24 -14.36 6.60
C LYS A 232 18.77 -13.45 5.49
N LYS A 233 18.11 -12.31 5.28
CA LYS A 233 18.47 -11.29 4.30
C LYS A 233 18.44 -9.91 4.97
N ARG A 234 19.29 -9.01 4.51
CA ARG A 234 19.18 -7.60 4.89
C ARG A 234 17.86 -7.03 4.37
N ILE A 235 17.11 -6.38 5.23
CA ILE A 235 15.92 -5.64 4.87
C ILE A 235 16.29 -4.17 4.72
N VAL A 236 15.91 -3.58 3.59
CA VAL A 236 16.11 -2.17 3.28
C VAL A 236 14.75 -1.51 3.14
N CYS A 237 14.49 -0.51 3.96
CA CYS A 237 13.25 0.24 3.92
C CYS A 237 13.26 1.24 2.76
N THR A 238 12.13 1.38 2.06
CA THR A 238 12.00 2.29 0.92
C THR A 238 11.50 3.68 1.29
N GLY A 239 11.20 3.89 2.56
CA GLY A 239 10.43 5.03 3.01
C GLY A 239 8.91 4.86 2.80
N PRO A 240 8.12 5.89 3.11
CA PRO A 240 6.66 5.83 3.07
C PRO A 240 6.10 5.75 1.65
N LEU A 241 6.87 6.14 0.63
CA LEU A 241 6.47 6.19 -0.78
C LEU A 241 5.15 6.96 -0.99
N ILE A 242 5.09 8.15 -0.44
CA ILE A 242 3.97 9.06 -0.62
C ILE A 242 4.11 9.75 -1.98
N ALA A 243 3.06 9.70 -2.80
CA ALA A 243 3.07 10.39 -4.08
C ALA A 243 3.09 11.93 -3.87
N SER A 244 3.70 12.67 -4.78
CA SER A 244 3.75 14.14 -4.70
C SER A 244 2.39 14.75 -5.03
N ASP A 245 2.14 15.99 -4.57
CA ASP A 245 0.92 16.74 -4.91
C ASP A 245 0.80 17.03 -6.42
N ALA A 246 1.95 17.13 -7.11
CA ALA A 246 1.99 17.27 -8.57
C ALA A 246 1.43 16.04 -9.33
N ASP A 247 1.25 14.92 -8.64
CA ASP A 247 0.64 13.71 -9.23
C ASP A 247 -0.89 13.75 -9.21
N GLU A 248 -1.48 14.66 -8.45
CA GLU A 248 -2.93 14.85 -8.35
C GLU A 248 -3.42 15.96 -9.28
N ASP A 249 -4.67 15.88 -9.66
CA ASP A 249 -5.29 16.84 -10.59
C ASP A 249 -5.51 18.18 -9.88
N ASP A 250 -5.03 19.28 -10.47
CA ASP A 250 -5.26 20.65 -9.98
C ASP A 250 -6.76 20.99 -9.88
N MET A 251 -7.60 20.31 -10.65
CA MET A 251 -9.06 20.45 -10.57
C MET A 251 -9.62 20.03 -9.20
N PHE A 252 -8.92 19.14 -8.47
CA PHE A 252 -9.37 18.74 -7.13
C PHE A 252 -9.28 19.88 -6.11
N GLU A 253 -8.34 20.81 -6.26
CA GLU A 253 -8.21 21.97 -5.36
C GLU A 253 -9.46 22.89 -5.39
N LYS A 254 -10.17 22.89 -6.52
CA LYS A 254 -11.43 23.64 -6.71
C LYS A 254 -12.67 22.76 -6.57
N SER A 255 -12.53 21.58 -5.98
CA SER A 255 -13.65 20.65 -5.80
C SER A 255 -14.57 21.06 -4.65
N GLU A 256 -15.81 20.62 -4.70
CA GLU A 256 -16.77 20.75 -3.61
C GLU A 256 -16.23 20.24 -2.27
N ILE A 257 -15.42 19.19 -2.31
CA ILE A 257 -14.77 18.60 -1.13
C ILE A 257 -13.86 19.64 -0.45
N MET A 258 -12.97 20.28 -1.21
CA MET A 258 -12.04 21.26 -0.66
C MET A 258 -12.76 22.52 -0.18
N GLU A 259 -13.76 23.00 -0.93
CA GLU A 259 -14.59 24.12 -0.52
C GLU A 259 -15.34 23.84 0.79
N TRP A 260 -15.82 22.61 0.97
CA TRP A 260 -16.50 22.19 2.19
C TRP A 260 -15.52 22.09 3.36
N LEU A 261 -14.33 21.48 3.17
CA LEU A 261 -13.29 21.37 4.19
C LEU A 261 -12.80 22.76 4.65
N ASN A 262 -12.62 23.71 3.73
CA ASN A 262 -12.19 25.08 4.03
C ASN A 262 -13.15 25.85 4.97
N LYS A 263 -14.40 25.44 5.06
CA LYS A 263 -15.41 26.01 5.97
C LYS A 263 -15.38 25.42 7.37
N LYS A 264 -14.52 24.39 7.61
CA LYS A 264 -14.47 23.66 8.89
C LYS A 264 -13.30 24.11 9.75
N GLU A 265 -13.50 24.08 11.06
CA GLU A 265 -12.44 24.41 12.02
C GLU A 265 -11.29 23.39 11.98
N VAL A 266 -10.11 23.84 12.40
CA VAL A 266 -8.91 22.99 12.44
C VAL A 266 -9.14 21.77 13.32
N GLY A 267 -8.89 20.58 12.75
CA GLY A 267 -9.00 19.30 13.43
C GLY A 267 -10.42 18.93 13.88
N SER A 268 -11.47 19.50 13.25
CA SER A 268 -12.87 19.22 13.60
C SER A 268 -13.53 18.13 12.74
N THR A 269 -12.88 17.70 11.69
CA THR A 269 -13.46 16.77 10.69
C THR A 269 -12.81 15.39 10.75
N ILE A 270 -13.60 14.35 10.78
CA ILE A 270 -13.14 12.99 10.51
C ILE A 270 -13.33 12.65 9.04
N TYR A 271 -12.25 12.21 8.38
CA TYR A 271 -12.31 11.64 7.04
C TYR A 271 -12.66 10.15 7.14
N ILE A 272 -13.51 9.63 6.26
CA ILE A 272 -13.95 8.23 6.27
C ILE A 272 -13.76 7.64 4.87
N SER A 273 -12.92 6.61 4.75
CA SER A 273 -12.70 5.90 3.48
C SER A 273 -12.21 4.47 3.72
N PHE A 274 -12.77 3.54 2.97
CA PHE A 274 -12.41 2.11 3.02
C PHE A 274 -11.53 1.67 1.83
N GLY A 275 -10.90 2.64 1.15
CA GLY A 275 -9.97 2.39 0.04
C GLY A 275 -10.66 2.10 -1.29
N SER A 276 -9.92 1.54 -2.25
CA SER A 276 -10.39 1.34 -3.64
C SER A 276 -10.99 -0.04 -3.92
N GLU A 277 -10.79 -1.00 -3.03
CA GLU A 277 -11.13 -2.42 -3.24
C GLU A 277 -12.07 -2.97 -2.15
N CYS A 278 -12.53 -2.13 -1.22
CA CYS A 278 -13.48 -2.52 -0.18
C CYS A 278 -14.83 -1.81 -0.41
N PHE A 279 -15.84 -2.60 -0.71
CA PHE A 279 -17.22 -2.14 -0.91
C PHE A 279 -18.05 -2.52 0.31
N LEU A 280 -18.68 -1.53 0.91
CA LEU A 280 -19.49 -1.71 2.11
C LEU A 280 -20.87 -2.27 1.76
N SER A 281 -21.35 -3.21 2.56
CA SER A 281 -22.75 -3.64 2.49
C SER A 281 -23.69 -2.55 3.02
N LYS A 282 -24.96 -2.61 2.67
CA LYS A 282 -25.98 -1.68 3.19
C LYS A 282 -26.05 -1.70 4.72
N GLU A 283 -25.87 -2.86 5.33
CA GLU A 283 -25.80 -3.02 6.79
C GLU A 283 -24.59 -2.26 7.37
N GLN A 284 -23.40 -2.42 6.78
CA GLN A 284 -22.20 -1.70 7.21
C GLN A 284 -22.35 -0.18 7.04
N ILE A 285 -22.96 0.26 5.95
CA ILE A 285 -23.27 1.68 5.72
C ILE A 285 -24.22 2.18 6.84
N GLY A 286 -25.23 1.40 7.18
CA GLY A 286 -26.18 1.72 8.25
C GLY A 286 -25.51 1.87 9.62
N GLU A 287 -24.61 0.96 9.98
CA GLU A 287 -23.91 1.00 11.25
C GLU A 287 -22.90 2.19 11.33
N ILE A 288 -22.21 2.50 10.24
CA ILE A 288 -21.35 3.70 10.17
C ILE A 288 -22.20 4.97 10.34
N ALA A 289 -23.31 5.07 9.63
CA ALA A 289 -24.23 6.21 9.74
C ALA A 289 -24.73 6.38 11.19
N LYS A 290 -25.09 5.28 11.86
CA LYS A 290 -25.51 5.28 13.26
C LYS A 290 -24.41 5.80 14.19
N GLY A 291 -23.17 5.34 14.02
CA GLY A 291 -22.01 5.83 14.78
C GLY A 291 -21.77 7.34 14.59
N LEU A 292 -21.97 7.84 13.37
CA LEU A 292 -21.85 9.27 13.05
C LEU A 292 -22.95 10.12 13.69
N LEU A 293 -24.16 9.59 13.81
CA LEU A 293 -25.27 10.29 14.48
C LEU A 293 -25.06 10.43 16.00
N LEU A 294 -24.28 9.54 16.61
CA LEU A 294 -23.93 9.62 18.03
C LEU A 294 -22.95 10.78 18.32
N ASN A 295 -22.14 11.19 17.35
CA ASN A 295 -21.10 12.21 17.47
C ASN A 295 -21.52 13.54 16.86
N LYS A 296 -22.46 14.26 17.49
CA LYS A 296 -23.11 15.45 16.92
C LYS A 296 -22.17 16.64 16.68
N ASP A 297 -21.10 16.74 17.46
CA ASP A 297 -20.13 17.83 17.40
C ASP A 297 -18.95 17.55 16.45
N VAL A 298 -18.91 16.40 15.80
CA VAL A 298 -17.85 15.99 14.86
C VAL A 298 -18.35 16.19 13.44
N ASN A 299 -17.61 16.98 12.64
CA ASN A 299 -17.83 17.03 11.19
C ASN A 299 -17.26 15.78 10.55
N PHE A 300 -17.84 15.36 9.40
CA PHE A 300 -17.30 14.22 8.68
C PHE A 300 -17.37 14.39 7.16
N LEU A 301 -16.33 13.88 6.50
CA LEU A 301 -16.29 13.67 5.06
C LEU A 301 -16.23 12.16 4.81
N TRP A 302 -17.26 11.60 4.20
CA TRP A 302 -17.36 10.17 3.93
C TRP A 302 -17.35 9.87 2.44
N VAL A 303 -16.31 9.15 1.98
CA VAL A 303 -16.20 8.67 0.61
C VAL A 303 -16.73 7.24 0.55
N VAL A 304 -17.86 7.05 -0.13
CA VAL A 304 -18.47 5.74 -0.37
C VAL A 304 -18.15 5.28 -1.79
N ARG A 305 -17.82 4.00 -1.94
CA ARG A 305 -17.54 3.41 -3.25
C ARG A 305 -18.44 2.23 -3.51
N PHE A 306 -18.81 2.09 -4.77
CA PHE A 306 -19.57 0.95 -5.29
C PHE A 306 -18.74 0.18 -6.31
N PRO A 307 -19.00 -1.14 -6.50
CA PRO A 307 -18.43 -1.90 -7.61
C PRO A 307 -18.70 -1.23 -8.96
N PHE A 308 -17.86 -1.51 -9.95
CA PHE A 308 -17.98 -0.86 -11.26
C PHE A 308 -19.35 -1.11 -11.92
N GLU A 309 -19.92 -2.32 -11.75
CA GLU A 309 -21.21 -2.72 -12.25
C GLU A 309 -22.37 -1.98 -11.55
N GLU A 310 -22.12 -1.42 -10.36
CA GLU A 310 -23.11 -0.74 -9.50
C GLU A 310 -22.81 0.76 -9.35
N ARG A 311 -21.94 1.33 -10.17
CA ARG A 311 -21.50 2.73 -10.10
C ARG A 311 -22.63 3.77 -10.25
N GLU A 312 -23.77 3.36 -10.79
CA GLU A 312 -24.96 4.20 -10.96
C GLU A 312 -25.88 4.22 -9.73
N ARG A 313 -25.54 3.46 -8.68
CA ARG A 313 -26.24 3.51 -7.40
C ARG A 313 -26.22 4.92 -6.82
N ARG A 314 -27.38 5.34 -6.37
CA ARG A 314 -27.52 6.64 -5.71
C ARG A 314 -27.24 6.49 -4.21
N ILE A 315 -26.40 7.34 -3.67
CA ILE A 315 -26.02 7.28 -2.26
C ILE A 315 -27.21 7.45 -1.32
N GLU A 316 -28.21 8.24 -1.73
CA GLU A 316 -29.43 8.50 -0.97
C GLU A 316 -30.25 7.22 -0.74
N GLU A 317 -30.15 6.23 -1.65
CA GLU A 317 -30.86 4.95 -1.57
C GLU A 317 -30.15 3.95 -0.64
N GLU A 318 -28.85 4.16 -0.40
CA GLU A 318 -28.03 3.31 0.45
C GLU A 318 -27.96 3.82 1.90
N MET A 319 -28.12 5.13 2.12
CA MET A 319 -28.13 5.72 3.46
C MET A 319 -29.44 5.42 4.20
N PRO A 320 -29.37 5.31 5.54
CA PRO A 320 -30.58 5.25 6.34
C PRO A 320 -31.50 6.44 6.08
N VAL A 321 -32.82 6.19 6.08
CA VAL A 321 -33.82 7.23 5.84
C VAL A 321 -33.65 8.38 6.84
N GLY A 322 -33.61 9.62 6.34
CA GLY A 322 -33.44 10.81 7.15
C GLY A 322 -31.99 11.09 7.64
N PHE A 323 -31.01 10.23 7.31
CA PHE A 323 -29.63 10.42 7.75
C PHE A 323 -29.04 11.72 7.20
N LEU A 324 -29.11 11.96 5.90
CA LEU A 324 -28.54 13.16 5.25
C LEU A 324 -29.17 14.46 5.79
N GLU A 325 -30.46 14.44 6.06
CA GLU A 325 -31.17 15.57 6.67
C GLU A 325 -30.73 15.81 8.12
N ALA A 326 -30.58 14.72 8.90
CA ALA A 326 -30.17 14.80 10.31
C ALA A 326 -28.72 15.29 10.50
N VAL A 327 -27.84 15.01 9.57
CA VAL A 327 -26.44 15.48 9.67
C VAL A 327 -26.24 16.89 9.11
N GLY A 328 -27.08 17.31 8.16
CA GLY A 328 -27.03 18.67 7.61
C GLY A 328 -25.63 19.07 7.12
N GLU A 329 -25.23 20.31 7.38
CA GLU A 329 -23.93 20.85 6.93
C GLU A 329 -22.70 20.25 7.61
N ARG A 330 -22.86 19.51 8.72
CA ARG A 330 -21.71 18.86 9.38
C ARG A 330 -21.19 17.63 8.66
N GLY A 331 -21.97 17.08 7.73
CA GLY A 331 -21.61 15.88 6.96
C GLY A 331 -21.53 16.15 5.47
N LEU A 332 -20.48 15.67 4.82
CA LEU A 332 -20.40 15.56 3.36
C LEU A 332 -20.20 14.10 2.98
N VAL A 333 -21.14 13.54 2.23
CA VAL A 333 -21.05 12.17 1.70
C VAL A 333 -20.89 12.27 0.20
N VAL A 334 -19.80 11.66 -0.32
CA VAL A 334 -19.49 11.67 -1.74
C VAL A 334 -19.26 10.27 -2.26
N THR A 335 -19.53 10.06 -3.55
CA THR A 335 -19.26 8.81 -4.24
C THR A 335 -18.08 8.96 -5.21
N GLY A 336 -17.40 7.87 -5.52
CA GLY A 336 -16.34 7.85 -6.51
C GLY A 336 -14.95 8.12 -5.96
N TRP A 337 -14.10 8.80 -6.74
CA TRP A 337 -12.71 9.05 -6.39
C TRP A 337 -12.55 10.36 -5.59
N ALA A 338 -11.69 10.32 -4.58
CA ALA A 338 -11.29 11.50 -3.82
C ALA A 338 -9.77 11.48 -3.60
N ALA A 339 -9.15 12.66 -3.63
CA ALA A 339 -7.70 12.83 -3.43
C ALA A 339 -7.35 12.68 -1.94
N GLN A 340 -7.27 11.43 -1.47
CA GLN A 340 -7.08 11.08 -0.04
C GLN A 340 -5.95 11.84 0.62
N ARG A 341 -4.82 12.02 -0.06
CA ARG A 341 -3.64 12.71 0.51
C ARG A 341 -3.91 14.20 0.72
N ARG A 342 -4.55 14.88 -0.23
CA ARG A 342 -4.95 16.28 -0.07
C ARG A 342 -5.96 16.46 1.06
N ILE A 343 -6.89 15.51 1.19
CA ILE A 343 -7.85 15.49 2.31
C ILE A 343 -7.12 15.28 3.63
N LEU A 344 -6.24 14.28 3.74
CA LEU A 344 -5.46 14.01 4.96
C LEU A 344 -4.51 15.17 5.32
N GLY A 345 -3.97 15.87 4.33
CA GLY A 345 -3.14 17.06 4.52
C GLY A 345 -3.92 18.31 4.88
N HIS A 346 -5.26 18.31 4.81
CA HIS A 346 -6.06 19.49 5.06
C HIS A 346 -6.16 19.80 6.57
N PRO A 347 -5.96 21.07 7.02
CA PRO A 347 -5.93 21.44 8.43
C PRO A 347 -7.19 21.07 9.23
N SER A 348 -8.36 21.05 8.59
CA SER A 348 -9.62 20.70 9.26
C SER A 348 -9.74 19.20 9.58
N VAL A 349 -8.93 18.33 8.96
CA VAL A 349 -8.97 16.89 9.21
C VAL A 349 -8.23 16.57 10.50
N GLY A 350 -8.96 16.04 11.48
CA GLY A 350 -8.46 15.69 12.80
C GLY A 350 -8.39 14.18 13.06
N GLY A 351 -9.01 13.36 12.21
CA GLY A 351 -9.03 11.90 12.32
C GLY A 351 -9.37 11.24 10.99
N PHE A 352 -9.00 9.96 10.86
CA PHE A 352 -9.27 9.16 9.67
C PHE A 352 -9.86 7.81 10.05
N MET A 353 -11.14 7.56 9.74
CA MET A 353 -11.72 6.23 9.83
C MET A 353 -11.37 5.42 8.60
N SER A 354 -10.57 4.39 8.79
CA SER A 354 -9.94 3.62 7.72
C SER A 354 -10.13 2.12 7.89
N HIS A 355 -10.20 1.41 6.74
CA HIS A 355 -10.06 -0.05 6.69
C HIS A 355 -8.64 -0.54 7.03
N CYS A 356 -7.70 0.35 7.29
CA CYS A 356 -6.29 0.06 7.62
C CYS A 356 -5.49 -0.67 6.52
N GLY A 357 -5.78 -0.44 5.24
CA GLY A 357 -4.87 -0.82 4.15
C GLY A 357 -3.51 -0.12 4.31
N ARG A 358 -2.40 -0.80 3.99
CA ARG A 358 -1.04 -0.31 4.26
C ARG A 358 -0.78 1.12 3.77
N SER A 359 -1.19 1.43 2.53
CA SER A 359 -1.01 2.79 2.00
C SER A 359 -1.77 3.83 2.80
N SER A 360 -3.02 3.53 3.17
CA SER A 360 -3.88 4.46 3.92
C SER A 360 -3.34 4.78 5.32
N VAL A 361 -2.86 3.78 6.07
CA VAL A 361 -2.28 4.04 7.41
C VAL A 361 -0.94 4.75 7.30
N THR A 362 -0.15 4.45 6.27
CA THR A 362 1.12 5.15 6.02
C THR A 362 0.89 6.61 5.65
N GLU A 363 -0.09 6.91 4.78
CA GLU A 363 -0.49 8.28 4.44
C GLU A 363 -1.01 9.03 5.66
N SER A 364 -1.87 8.38 6.47
CA SER A 364 -2.39 8.97 7.71
C SER A 364 -1.26 9.38 8.66
N LEU A 365 -0.29 8.51 8.92
CA LEU A 365 0.89 8.82 9.72
C LEU A 365 1.74 9.93 9.11
N TYR A 366 1.95 9.90 7.80
CA TYR A 366 2.75 10.91 7.09
C TYR A 366 2.16 12.32 7.20
N PHE A 367 0.83 12.43 7.25
CA PHE A 367 0.12 13.69 7.46
C PHE A 367 -0.20 14.00 8.94
N GLY A 368 0.23 13.14 9.87
CA GLY A 368 0.03 13.35 11.31
C GLY A 368 -1.44 13.21 11.75
N VAL A 369 -2.23 12.41 11.03
CA VAL A 369 -3.66 12.19 11.30
C VAL A 369 -3.86 10.86 12.04
N PRO A 370 -4.45 10.86 13.25
CA PRO A 370 -4.74 9.62 13.96
C PRO A 370 -5.87 8.83 13.30
N VAL A 371 -5.87 7.48 13.50
CA VAL A 371 -6.77 6.55 12.82
C VAL A 371 -7.84 5.99 13.76
N VAL A 372 -9.09 6.01 13.30
CA VAL A 372 -10.16 5.11 13.78
C VAL A 372 -10.08 3.85 12.91
N ALA A 373 -9.57 2.77 13.49
CA ALA A 373 -9.20 1.57 12.76
C ALA A 373 -10.38 0.59 12.66
N ALA A 374 -10.96 0.47 11.47
CA ALA A 374 -12.06 -0.44 11.15
C ALA A 374 -11.62 -1.48 10.10
N ALA A 375 -10.69 -2.34 10.49
CA ALA A 375 -10.05 -3.31 9.60
C ALA A 375 -11.04 -4.34 9.02
N MET A 376 -10.95 -4.64 7.73
CA MET A 376 -11.90 -5.53 7.04
C MET A 376 -11.27 -6.88 6.67
N ASN A 377 -10.12 -6.88 6.01
CA ASN A 377 -9.57 -8.07 5.35
C ASN A 377 -8.05 -8.18 5.46
N VAL A 378 -7.53 -9.36 5.19
CA VAL A 378 -6.12 -9.71 4.99
C VAL A 378 -5.19 -9.15 6.08
N GLU A 379 -4.26 -8.26 5.75
CA GLU A 379 -3.27 -7.68 6.64
C GLU A 379 -3.79 -6.48 7.46
N GLN A 380 -5.00 -6.00 7.15
CA GLN A 380 -5.55 -4.79 7.74
C GLN A 380 -5.69 -4.85 9.28
N PRO A 381 -6.08 -5.98 9.90
CA PRO A 381 -6.10 -6.10 11.35
C PRO A 381 -4.72 -5.91 12.01
N LEU A 382 -3.65 -6.41 11.38
CA LEU A 382 -2.29 -6.20 11.87
C LEU A 382 -1.86 -4.74 11.74
N ASN A 383 -2.24 -4.09 10.63
CA ASN A 383 -1.98 -2.66 10.45
C ASN A 383 -2.77 -1.80 11.45
N ALA A 384 -4.00 -2.20 11.79
CA ALA A 384 -4.82 -1.56 12.82
C ALA A 384 -4.13 -1.64 14.19
N GLN A 385 -3.73 -2.84 14.61
CA GLN A 385 -3.02 -3.08 15.86
C GLN A 385 -1.68 -2.34 15.91
N TRP A 386 -0.96 -2.27 14.79
CA TRP A 386 0.27 -1.49 14.68
C TRP A 386 0.01 0.01 14.91
N MET A 387 -1.06 0.59 14.36
CA MET A 387 -1.43 1.98 14.62
C MET A 387 -1.75 2.23 16.08
N VAL A 388 -2.41 1.27 16.76
CA VAL A 388 -2.68 1.34 18.20
C VAL A 388 -1.37 1.23 19.00
N GLU A 389 -0.48 0.32 18.64
CA GLU A 389 0.85 0.18 19.27
C GLU A 389 1.68 1.47 19.17
N LEU A 390 1.63 2.14 18.03
CA LEU A 390 2.28 3.44 17.84
C LEU A 390 1.64 4.57 18.67
N GLY A 391 0.47 4.36 19.25
CA GLY A 391 -0.31 5.39 19.92
C GLY A 391 -0.88 6.45 18.96
N ALA A 392 -1.10 6.06 17.70
CA ALA A 392 -1.64 6.92 16.64
C ALA A 392 -2.98 6.40 16.08
N GLY A 393 -3.66 5.50 16.79
CA GLY A 393 -4.95 4.97 16.39
C GLY A 393 -5.73 4.33 17.52
N VAL A 394 -7.02 4.16 17.28
CA VAL A 394 -7.97 3.45 18.15
C VAL A 394 -8.70 2.42 17.30
N GLU A 395 -8.68 1.17 17.70
CA GLU A 395 -9.40 0.11 16.99
C GLU A 395 -10.89 0.14 17.38
N VAL A 396 -11.77 0.00 16.38
CA VAL A 396 -13.20 -0.20 16.60
C VAL A 396 -13.41 -1.62 17.11
N GLU A 397 -14.01 -1.79 18.28
CA GLU A 397 -14.24 -3.09 18.87
C GLU A 397 -15.25 -3.90 18.03
N ARG A 398 -15.01 -5.22 17.97
CA ARG A 398 -15.94 -6.20 17.39
C ARG A 398 -16.15 -7.36 18.33
N GLU A 399 -17.38 -7.72 18.57
CA GLU A 399 -17.69 -8.91 19.33
C GLU A 399 -17.13 -10.17 18.65
N GLY A 400 -16.30 -10.92 19.38
CA GLY A 400 -15.62 -12.10 18.82
C GLY A 400 -14.62 -11.83 17.68
N GLY A 401 -14.28 -10.57 17.38
CA GLY A 401 -13.34 -10.18 16.32
C GLY A 401 -13.82 -10.44 14.89
N VAL A 402 -15.10 -10.74 14.68
CA VAL A 402 -15.72 -11.13 13.39
C VAL A 402 -17.07 -10.43 13.24
N GLY A 403 -17.53 -10.27 12.00
CA GLY A 403 -18.86 -9.69 11.73
C GLY A 403 -18.81 -8.21 11.37
N VAL A 404 -19.99 -7.57 11.41
CA VAL A 404 -20.16 -6.14 11.13
C VAL A 404 -19.77 -5.34 12.38
N TYR A 405 -19.15 -4.19 12.20
CA TYR A 405 -18.92 -3.23 13.29
C TYR A 405 -20.26 -2.61 13.71
N LEU A 406 -20.53 -2.55 14.98
CA LEU A 406 -21.73 -1.93 15.54
C LEU A 406 -21.58 -0.40 15.58
N GLY A 407 -22.67 0.31 15.32
CA GLY A 407 -22.65 1.78 15.28
C GLY A 407 -22.25 2.42 16.62
N GLU A 408 -22.61 1.79 17.76
CA GLU A 408 -22.19 2.23 19.09
C GLU A 408 -20.67 2.14 19.27
N GLU A 409 -20.04 1.06 18.77
CA GLU A 409 -18.59 0.88 18.88
C GLU A 409 -17.84 1.85 17.94
N ILE A 410 -18.38 2.04 16.73
CA ILE A 410 -17.89 3.08 15.81
C ILE A 410 -17.99 4.46 16.44
N GLY A 411 -19.15 4.78 17.04
CA GLY A 411 -19.39 6.06 17.72
C GLY A 411 -18.40 6.30 18.87
N ARG A 412 -18.15 5.29 19.71
CA ARG A 412 -17.17 5.36 20.80
C ARG A 412 -15.74 5.58 20.30
N ALA A 413 -15.34 4.87 19.25
CA ALA A 413 -14.01 5.02 18.68
C ALA A 413 -13.80 6.41 18.03
N ILE A 414 -14.83 6.94 17.36
CA ILE A 414 -14.80 8.31 16.82
C ILE A 414 -14.71 9.34 17.96
N GLU A 415 -15.53 9.22 18.99
CA GLU A 415 -15.49 10.10 20.16
C GLU A 415 -14.11 10.09 20.82
N LYS A 416 -13.52 8.91 20.98
CA LYS A 416 -12.19 8.75 21.56
C LYS A 416 -11.11 9.49 20.76
N VAL A 417 -11.10 9.35 19.43
CA VAL A 417 -10.11 10.00 18.55
C VAL A 417 -10.36 11.49 18.40
N MET A 418 -11.62 11.92 18.27
CA MET A 418 -11.96 13.30 17.89
C MET A 418 -12.20 14.21 19.09
N VAL A 419 -12.47 13.63 20.28
CA VAL A 419 -12.86 14.41 21.46
C VAL A 419 -12.00 14.04 22.67
N VAL A 420 -12.08 12.79 23.18
CA VAL A 420 -11.54 12.40 24.49
C VAL A 420 -10.01 12.37 24.51
N GLU A 421 -9.38 11.72 23.56
CA GLU A 421 -7.91 11.56 23.46
C GLU A 421 -7.31 12.38 22.30
N LYS A 422 -8.07 13.34 21.75
CA LYS A 422 -7.73 14.12 20.56
C LYS A 422 -6.31 14.65 20.56
N GLU A 423 -5.92 15.37 21.60
CA GLU A 423 -4.60 16.00 21.68
C GLU A 423 -3.47 14.97 21.81
N GLY A 424 -3.65 13.92 22.62
CA GLY A 424 -2.66 12.89 22.83
C GLY A 424 -2.35 12.12 21.55
N LEU A 425 -3.39 11.64 20.86
CA LEU A 425 -3.26 10.88 19.62
C LEU A 425 -2.70 11.75 18.48
N ARG A 426 -3.18 12.99 18.36
CA ARG A 426 -2.70 13.93 17.34
C ARG A 426 -1.24 14.31 17.55
N ASN A 427 -0.84 14.63 18.77
CA ASN A 427 0.56 14.94 19.09
C ASN A 427 1.47 13.74 18.78
N ARG A 428 1.02 12.53 19.08
CA ARG A 428 1.79 11.32 18.77
C ARG A 428 1.91 11.10 17.25
N ALA A 429 0.81 11.18 16.51
CA ALA A 429 0.79 11.07 15.05
C ALA A 429 1.68 12.14 14.39
N SER A 430 1.62 13.39 14.85
CA SER A 430 2.46 14.48 14.33
C SER A 430 3.95 14.23 14.54
N ARG A 431 4.37 13.78 15.73
CA ARG A 431 5.79 13.43 15.99
C ARG A 431 6.28 12.30 15.07
N LEU A 432 5.44 11.27 14.85
CA LEU A 432 5.77 10.19 13.93
C LEU A 432 5.89 10.71 12.48
N SER A 433 5.00 11.61 12.07
CA SER A 433 5.06 12.28 10.77
C SER A 433 6.38 13.05 10.57
N GLU A 434 6.80 13.83 11.56
CA GLU A 434 8.06 14.59 11.53
C GLU A 434 9.26 13.66 11.31
N VAL A 435 9.37 12.61 12.13
CA VAL A 435 10.47 11.64 12.02
C VAL A 435 10.47 10.90 10.68
N MET A 436 9.28 10.52 10.18
CA MET A 436 9.18 9.85 8.87
C MET A 436 9.65 10.74 7.73
N ARG A 437 9.26 12.04 7.73
CA ARG A 437 9.67 13.01 6.72
C ARG A 437 11.17 13.31 6.76
N GLU A 438 11.76 13.42 7.95
CA GLU A 438 13.20 13.63 8.11
C GLU A 438 14.01 12.45 7.57
N LYS A 439 13.54 11.23 7.75
CA LYS A 439 14.27 10.00 7.38
C LYS A 439 14.03 9.53 5.95
N GLU A 440 12.97 9.96 5.29
CA GLU A 440 12.60 9.51 3.94
C GLU A 440 13.76 9.62 2.94
N GLY A 441 14.44 10.75 2.90
CA GLY A 441 15.57 10.96 1.98
C GLY A 441 16.80 10.11 2.29
N GLU A 442 17.02 9.68 3.54
CA GLU A 442 18.10 8.75 3.91
C GLU A 442 17.77 7.33 3.42
N GLU A 443 16.54 6.87 3.64
CA GLU A 443 16.07 5.55 3.22
C GLU A 443 16.12 5.38 1.70
N VAL A 444 15.62 6.37 0.95
CA VAL A 444 15.70 6.34 -0.53
C VAL A 444 17.14 6.29 -1.03
N ARG A 445 18.07 7.05 -0.41
CA ARG A 445 19.51 6.99 -0.76
C ARG A 445 20.12 5.63 -0.46
N GLU A 446 19.76 4.98 0.66
CA GLU A 446 20.22 3.63 0.97
C GLU A 446 19.76 2.64 -0.10
N VAL A 447 18.52 2.71 -0.54
CA VAL A 447 17.97 1.89 -1.64
C VAL A 447 18.78 2.14 -2.93
N ALA A 448 18.93 3.40 -3.34
CA ALA A 448 19.63 3.77 -4.57
C ALA A 448 21.08 3.26 -4.57
N CYS A 449 21.80 3.44 -3.46
CA CYS A 449 23.18 2.94 -3.31
C CYS A 449 23.23 1.40 -3.38
N GLY A 450 22.29 0.71 -2.73
CA GLY A 450 22.25 -0.75 -2.75
C GLY A 450 22.00 -1.33 -4.15
N LEU A 451 21.04 -0.73 -4.89
CA LEU A 451 20.74 -1.15 -6.26
C LEU A 451 21.92 -0.85 -7.21
N LEU A 452 22.56 0.31 -7.07
CA LEU A 452 23.75 0.68 -7.84
C LEU A 452 24.90 -0.31 -7.62
N ASP A 453 25.15 -0.70 -6.36
CA ASP A 453 26.19 -1.68 -6.02
C ASP A 453 25.94 -3.04 -6.70
N ILE A 454 24.69 -3.50 -6.77
CA ILE A 454 24.33 -4.75 -7.49
C ILE A 454 24.60 -4.58 -8.99
N CYS A 455 24.14 -3.50 -9.61
CA CYS A 455 24.33 -3.25 -11.04
C CYS A 455 25.83 -3.19 -11.42
N VAL A 456 26.64 -2.47 -10.63
CA VAL A 456 28.08 -2.35 -10.86
C VAL A 456 28.82 -3.69 -10.69
N LYS A 457 28.45 -4.49 -9.69
CA LYS A 457 29.03 -5.82 -9.49
C LYS A 457 28.73 -6.75 -10.68
N ASN A 458 27.49 -6.72 -11.16
CA ASN A 458 27.06 -7.58 -12.25
C ASN A 458 27.76 -7.27 -13.57
N LYS A 459 28.01 -5.97 -13.89
CA LYS A 459 28.74 -5.57 -15.12
C LYS A 459 30.24 -5.92 -15.11
N LYS A 460 30.81 -6.29 -13.96
CA LYS A 460 32.25 -6.67 -13.84
C LYS A 460 32.49 -8.16 -14.00
N ILE A 461 31.45 -8.96 -14.08
CA ILE A 461 31.45 -10.39 -14.33
C ILE A 461 31.24 -10.66 -15.83
#